data_82d318b4ac047bb83b9407d2aef2ccb0
#
_entry.id   82d318b4ac047bb83b9407d2aef2ccb0
#
_cell.length_a   1.000
_cell.length_b   1.000
_cell.length_c   1.000
_cell.angle_alpha   90.00
_cell.angle_beta   90.00
_cell.angle_gamma   90.00
#
_symmetry.space_group_name_H-M   'P 1'
#
loop_
_entity.id
_entity.type
_entity.pdbx_description
1 polymer ?
#
loop_
_entity_poly.entity_id
_entity_poly.type
_entity_poly.pdbx_seq_one_letter_code
_entity_poly.pdbx_strand_id
1 'polypeptide(L)'
;MNIRRLVAPIVAAVLLAAVGGGVWYSNARVIDDRTTQQNARLELAKQVAVRGLIGSEKEAFFADTRVQKALAAHGITVAVEKAGSRAIAGRYDASKYDFGFPSGAPAAAQLREQARPAAVFNPFYTPMVLASWRPIADILVANGFAERQGDIYYVNDLPGLMALAESGKRWRDLKDSQAFSTGKSVLISSTDVRTSNSAAMFLALASYVANNQQIVQSQADVDRVMPIVAPLFLRQGFQEQSSSGPFEDYLALGMGKAPLLMAYESQMVEFWLRHPDRMSGDMVLMYPKPTVYSKHVLVPYTPAGVRLGEALENDPALHALAHEYGFRTGGAEKGPELWAKQGIRVPDVLVDVIDPPSYEWMERMIQAIEIRFK
;
A
#
# COMPACT_ATOMS: atom_id res chain seq x y z
N MET A 1 -39.92 -25.14 -73.65
CA MET A 1 -40.35 -24.74 -72.32
C MET A 1 -39.33 -23.79 -71.74
N ASN A 2 -39.67 -22.49 -71.58
CA ASN A 2 -38.72 -21.42 -71.34
C ASN A 2 -38.22 -21.36 -69.88
N ILE A 3 -37.03 -21.95 -69.60
CA ILE A 3 -36.35 -21.99 -68.31
C ILE A 3 -36.26 -20.58 -67.64
N ARG A 4 -36.22 -19.50 -68.45
CA ARG A 4 -36.13 -18.09 -67.97
C ARG A 4 -37.40 -17.63 -67.18
N ARG A 5 -38.58 -18.27 -67.41
CA ARG A 5 -39.80 -17.90 -66.67
C ARG A 5 -39.92 -18.48 -65.28
N LEU A 6 -39.12 -19.52 -64.97
CA LEU A 6 -39.09 -20.15 -63.64
C LEU A 6 -37.96 -19.61 -62.72
N VAL A 7 -36.89 -19.10 -63.32
CA VAL A 7 -35.72 -18.60 -62.55
C VAL A 7 -35.98 -17.24 -61.90
N ALA A 8 -36.67 -16.36 -62.58
CA ALA A 8 -36.95 -15.00 -62.09
C ALA A 8 -37.71 -14.96 -60.73
N PRO A 9 -38.80 -15.74 -60.50
CA PRO A 9 -39.51 -15.75 -59.22
C PRO A 9 -38.69 -16.40 -58.09
N ILE A 10 -37.82 -17.40 -58.39
CA ILE A 10 -36.95 -18.03 -57.39
C ILE A 10 -35.88 -17.06 -56.93
N VAL A 11 -35.24 -16.35 -57.84
CA VAL A 11 -34.25 -15.29 -57.48
C VAL A 11 -34.85 -14.19 -56.68
N ALA A 12 -36.06 -13.73 -57.04
CA ALA A 12 -36.82 -12.74 -56.26
C ALA A 12 -37.20 -13.21 -54.83
N ALA A 13 -37.59 -14.47 -54.70
CA ALA A 13 -37.88 -15.06 -53.38
C ALA A 13 -36.61 -15.18 -52.49
N VAL A 14 -35.47 -15.59 -53.09
CA VAL A 14 -34.20 -15.65 -52.34
C VAL A 14 -33.69 -14.26 -51.93
N LEU A 15 -33.81 -13.26 -52.77
CA LEU A 15 -33.49 -11.88 -52.44
C LEU A 15 -34.37 -11.31 -51.33
N LEU A 16 -35.68 -11.57 -51.39
CA LEU A 16 -36.64 -11.15 -50.35
C LEU A 16 -36.35 -11.85 -49.02
N ALA A 17 -36.00 -13.14 -49.03
CA ALA A 17 -35.62 -13.88 -47.84
C ALA A 17 -34.28 -13.38 -47.26
N ALA A 18 -33.31 -13.04 -48.11
CA ALA A 18 -32.02 -12.44 -47.67
C ALA A 18 -32.19 -11.06 -47.06
N VAL A 19 -32.99 -10.20 -47.66
CA VAL A 19 -33.31 -8.86 -47.15
C VAL A 19 -34.12 -8.95 -45.86
N GLY A 20 -35.17 -9.76 -45.83
CA GLY A 20 -35.98 -10.00 -44.64
C GLY A 20 -35.21 -10.60 -43.47
N GLY A 21 -34.37 -11.61 -43.75
CA GLY A 21 -33.47 -12.23 -42.77
C GLY A 21 -32.39 -11.22 -42.25
N GLY A 22 -31.83 -10.41 -43.13
CA GLY A 22 -30.89 -9.36 -42.78
C GLY A 22 -31.50 -8.28 -41.87
N VAL A 23 -32.70 -7.81 -42.22
CA VAL A 23 -33.45 -6.83 -41.40
C VAL A 23 -33.86 -7.42 -40.06
N TRP A 24 -34.34 -8.65 -40.04
CA TRP A 24 -34.68 -9.35 -38.79
C TRP A 24 -33.48 -9.55 -37.88
N TYR A 25 -32.34 -9.97 -38.43
CA TYR A 25 -31.08 -10.16 -37.70
C TYR A 25 -30.52 -8.85 -37.17
N SER A 26 -30.58 -7.79 -37.96
CA SER A 26 -30.19 -6.42 -37.56
C SER A 26 -31.08 -5.88 -36.45
N ASN A 27 -32.41 -6.04 -36.56
CA ASN A 27 -33.33 -5.62 -35.52
C ASN A 27 -33.20 -6.44 -34.24
N ALA A 28 -32.96 -7.76 -34.34
CA ALA A 28 -32.74 -8.61 -33.17
C ALA A 28 -31.47 -8.18 -32.40
N ARG A 29 -30.37 -7.86 -33.08
CA ARG A 29 -29.16 -7.31 -32.46
C ARG A 29 -29.40 -5.95 -31.79
N VAL A 30 -30.09 -5.04 -32.44
CA VAL A 30 -30.41 -3.71 -31.87
C VAL A 30 -31.30 -3.82 -30.63
N ILE A 31 -32.24 -4.77 -30.60
CA ILE A 31 -33.10 -5.03 -29.44
C ILE A 31 -32.26 -5.63 -28.31
N ASP A 32 -31.39 -6.60 -28.59
CA ASP A 32 -30.50 -7.24 -27.60
C ASP A 32 -29.53 -6.24 -26.99
N ASP A 33 -28.91 -5.38 -27.83
CA ASP A 33 -28.04 -4.29 -27.36
C ASP A 33 -28.79 -3.27 -26.47
N ARG A 34 -30.03 -2.90 -26.86
CA ARG A 34 -30.86 -1.98 -26.04
C ARG A 34 -31.25 -2.61 -24.70
N THR A 35 -31.61 -3.89 -24.71
CA THR A 35 -31.98 -4.62 -23.49
C THR A 35 -30.79 -4.76 -22.58
N THR A 36 -29.62 -5.07 -23.12
CA THR A 36 -28.35 -5.16 -22.39
C THR A 36 -27.96 -3.81 -21.80
N GLN A 37 -28.08 -2.72 -22.58
CA GLN A 37 -27.80 -1.37 -22.10
C GLN A 37 -28.82 -0.92 -21.02
N GLN A 38 -30.08 -1.30 -21.17
CA GLN A 38 -31.14 -0.96 -20.20
C GLN A 38 -30.93 -1.73 -18.90
N ASN A 39 -30.59 -3.02 -18.96
CA ASN A 39 -30.27 -3.83 -17.81
C ASN A 39 -29.01 -3.31 -17.11
N ALA A 40 -27.95 -2.96 -17.85
CA ALA A 40 -26.76 -2.35 -17.30
C ALA A 40 -27.06 -1.02 -16.59
N ARG A 41 -27.95 -0.17 -17.14
CA ARG A 41 -28.40 1.06 -16.48
C ARG A 41 -29.22 0.80 -15.22
N LEU A 42 -30.08 -0.24 -15.22
CA LEU A 42 -30.85 -0.64 -14.04
C LEU A 42 -29.96 -1.18 -12.93
N GLU A 43 -28.93 -1.97 -13.28
CA GLU A 43 -27.95 -2.47 -12.32
C GLU A 43 -27.07 -1.33 -11.76
N LEU A 44 -26.63 -0.37 -12.60
CA LEU A 44 -25.96 0.84 -12.15
C LEU A 44 -26.84 1.68 -11.20
N ALA A 45 -28.13 1.78 -11.47
CA ALA A 45 -29.08 2.51 -10.61
C ALA A 45 -29.31 1.83 -9.25
N LYS A 46 -29.01 0.54 -9.12
CA LYS A 46 -29.04 -0.21 -7.84
C LYS A 46 -27.74 -0.09 -7.04
N GLN A 47 -26.69 0.49 -7.61
CA GLN A 47 -25.40 0.62 -6.94
C GLN A 47 -25.48 1.65 -5.83
N VAL A 48 -24.89 1.30 -4.69
CA VAL A 48 -24.72 2.21 -3.57
C VAL A 48 -23.41 2.96 -3.77
N ALA A 49 -23.52 4.30 -3.84
CA ALA A 49 -22.34 5.18 -3.86
C ALA A 49 -21.74 5.22 -2.45
N VAL A 50 -20.46 4.87 -2.33
CA VAL A 50 -19.71 4.82 -1.07
C VAL A 50 -18.57 5.82 -1.16
N ARG A 51 -18.50 6.75 -0.23
CA ARG A 51 -17.45 7.78 -0.18
C ARG A 51 -16.59 7.64 1.06
N GLY A 52 -15.26 7.78 0.92
CA GLY A 52 -14.39 7.70 2.09
C GLY A 52 -13.00 8.28 1.93
N LEU A 53 -12.29 8.31 3.06
CA LEU A 53 -10.91 8.77 3.16
C LEU A 53 -9.95 7.58 3.16
N ILE A 54 -8.90 7.64 2.35
CA ILE A 54 -7.88 6.59 2.23
C ILE A 54 -6.46 7.14 2.38
N GLY A 55 -5.50 6.31 2.78
CA GLY A 55 -4.07 6.57 2.62
C GLY A 55 -3.67 6.55 1.14
N SER A 56 -2.67 7.34 0.78
CA SER A 56 -2.22 7.55 -0.61
C SER A 56 -1.77 6.26 -1.31
N GLU A 57 -1.21 5.31 -0.59
CA GLU A 57 -0.74 4.01 -1.10
C GLU A 57 -1.88 3.11 -1.63
N LYS A 58 -3.13 3.43 -1.32
CA LYS A 58 -4.33 2.72 -1.82
C LYS A 58 -4.97 3.38 -3.03
N GLU A 59 -4.51 4.57 -3.43
CA GLU A 59 -5.13 5.33 -4.52
C GLU A 59 -5.15 4.55 -5.83
N ALA A 60 -4.00 4.00 -6.23
CA ALA A 60 -3.86 3.25 -7.47
C ALA A 60 -4.77 2.01 -7.49
N PHE A 61 -4.91 1.31 -6.36
CA PHE A 61 -5.83 0.18 -6.22
C PHE A 61 -7.29 0.59 -6.47
N PHE A 62 -7.79 1.63 -5.81
CA PHE A 62 -9.17 2.09 -6.00
C PHE A 62 -9.42 2.74 -7.36
N ALA A 63 -8.38 3.25 -8.03
CA ALA A 63 -8.47 3.80 -9.38
C ALA A 63 -8.46 2.71 -10.47
N ASP A 64 -8.06 1.47 -10.17
CA ASP A 64 -8.04 0.36 -11.13
C ASP A 64 -9.46 -0.01 -11.56
N THR A 65 -9.70 0.00 -12.87
CA THR A 65 -10.99 -0.35 -13.45
C THR A 65 -11.44 -1.78 -13.15
N ARG A 66 -10.49 -2.71 -12.91
CA ARG A 66 -10.77 -4.10 -12.51
C ARG A 66 -11.29 -4.14 -11.08
N VAL A 67 -10.72 -3.34 -10.18
CA VAL A 67 -11.19 -3.19 -8.79
C VAL A 67 -12.58 -2.57 -8.78
N GLN A 68 -12.80 -1.49 -9.55
CA GLN A 68 -14.10 -0.85 -9.68
C GLN A 68 -15.16 -1.81 -10.22
N LYS A 69 -14.79 -2.64 -11.21
CA LYS A 69 -15.69 -3.67 -11.77
C LYS A 69 -16.01 -4.78 -10.75
N ALA A 70 -15.02 -5.24 -9.97
CA ALA A 70 -15.23 -6.21 -8.90
C ALA A 70 -16.17 -5.64 -7.83
N LEU A 71 -15.95 -4.40 -7.39
CA LEU A 71 -16.84 -3.72 -6.44
C LEU A 71 -18.25 -3.49 -7.01
N ALA A 72 -18.36 -3.18 -8.28
CA ALA A 72 -19.66 -3.04 -8.97
C ALA A 72 -20.46 -4.36 -8.99
N ALA A 73 -19.79 -5.52 -9.03
CA ALA A 73 -20.45 -6.83 -8.90
C ALA A 73 -21.09 -7.03 -7.50
N HIS A 74 -20.58 -6.35 -6.47
CA HIS A 74 -21.19 -6.25 -5.14
C HIS A 74 -22.22 -5.11 -5.03
N GLY A 75 -22.56 -4.43 -6.13
CA GLY A 75 -23.46 -3.29 -6.15
C GLY A 75 -22.89 -2.05 -5.47
N ILE A 76 -21.57 -1.83 -5.56
CA ILE A 76 -20.85 -0.73 -4.90
C ILE A 76 -20.13 0.11 -5.94
N THR A 77 -20.30 1.44 -5.86
CA THR A 77 -19.45 2.42 -6.56
C THR A 77 -18.70 3.23 -5.51
N VAL A 78 -17.36 3.28 -5.59
CA VAL A 78 -16.52 3.92 -4.57
C VAL A 78 -15.93 5.23 -5.09
N ALA A 79 -16.03 6.28 -4.28
CA ALA A 79 -15.30 7.54 -4.45
C ALA A 79 -14.40 7.76 -3.24
N VAL A 80 -13.10 7.97 -3.48
CA VAL A 80 -12.12 8.12 -2.42
C VAL A 80 -11.40 9.47 -2.46
N GLU A 81 -11.09 10.01 -1.28
CA GLU A 81 -10.24 11.18 -1.11
C GLU A 81 -8.99 10.77 -0.32
N LYS A 82 -7.83 11.28 -0.74
CA LYS A 82 -6.55 11.00 -0.05
C LYS A 82 -6.37 11.86 1.18
N ALA A 83 -5.92 11.22 2.25
CA ALA A 83 -5.44 11.92 3.45
C ALA A 83 -4.42 11.07 4.21
N GLY A 84 -3.52 11.69 4.95
CA GLY A 84 -2.64 10.95 5.85
C GLY A 84 -3.44 10.30 7.00
N SER A 85 -2.97 9.17 7.53
CA SER A 85 -3.69 8.40 8.56
C SER A 85 -4.07 9.24 9.79
N ARG A 86 -3.18 10.14 10.23
CA ARG A 86 -3.46 11.07 11.33
C ARG A 86 -4.61 12.03 10.99
N ALA A 87 -4.63 12.56 9.76
CA ALA A 87 -5.71 13.44 9.31
C ALA A 87 -7.04 12.69 9.14
N ILE A 88 -6.99 11.44 8.69
CA ILE A 88 -8.19 10.58 8.62
C ILE A 88 -8.77 10.38 10.03
N ALA A 89 -7.93 10.05 11.02
CA ALA A 89 -8.35 9.87 12.41
C ALA A 89 -9.03 11.11 13.02
N GLY A 90 -8.64 12.32 12.58
CA GLY A 90 -9.22 13.59 13.02
C GLY A 90 -10.43 14.08 12.22
N ARG A 91 -10.86 13.36 11.16
CA ARG A 91 -11.92 13.79 10.23
C ARG A 91 -13.13 12.86 10.20
N TYR A 92 -13.51 12.30 11.34
CA TYR A 92 -14.74 11.53 11.42
C TYR A 92 -15.94 12.43 11.10
N ASP A 93 -16.68 12.10 10.04
CA ASP A 93 -17.90 12.79 9.62
C ASP A 93 -18.80 11.84 8.81
N ALA A 94 -19.74 11.18 9.49
CA ALA A 94 -20.67 10.24 8.88
C ALA A 94 -21.72 10.90 7.96
N SER A 95 -21.84 12.24 7.96
CA SER A 95 -22.70 12.96 7.01
C SER A 95 -22.03 13.14 5.65
N LYS A 96 -20.70 13.08 5.61
CA LYS A 96 -19.89 13.31 4.41
C LYS A 96 -19.25 12.04 3.87
N TYR A 97 -18.85 11.13 4.75
CA TYR A 97 -18.12 9.90 4.41
C TYR A 97 -18.80 8.67 4.98
N ASP A 98 -18.72 7.56 4.25
CA ASP A 98 -19.21 6.25 4.66
C ASP A 98 -18.17 5.42 5.39
N PHE A 99 -16.87 5.76 5.22
CA PHE A 99 -15.76 5.06 5.86
C PHE A 99 -14.50 5.91 5.95
N GLY A 100 -13.63 5.53 6.89
CA GLY A 100 -12.22 5.92 6.94
C GLY A 100 -11.34 4.69 6.83
N PHE A 101 -10.29 4.76 6.02
CA PHE A 101 -9.39 3.64 5.75
C PHE A 101 -7.92 4.04 5.92
N PRO A 102 -7.51 4.36 7.16
CA PRO A 102 -6.11 4.67 7.45
C PRO A 102 -5.21 3.45 7.23
N SER A 103 -3.91 3.70 7.12
CA SER A 103 -2.89 2.69 6.90
C SER A 103 -2.21 2.23 8.19
N GLY A 104 -2.71 2.68 9.36
CA GLY A 104 -2.15 2.37 10.66
C GLY A 104 -3.22 2.03 11.70
N ALA A 105 -2.97 0.97 12.47
CA ALA A 105 -3.84 0.52 13.53
C ALA A 105 -4.14 1.61 14.60
N PRO A 106 -3.20 2.46 15.03
CA PRO A 106 -3.49 3.53 15.98
C PRO A 106 -4.54 4.53 15.48
N ALA A 107 -4.42 4.98 14.23
CA ALA A 107 -5.39 5.89 13.62
C ALA A 107 -6.77 5.26 13.46
N ALA A 108 -6.81 3.96 13.11
CA ALA A 108 -8.05 3.21 13.03
C ALA A 108 -8.71 3.02 14.41
N ALA A 109 -7.92 2.80 15.46
CA ALA A 109 -8.44 2.70 16.82
C ALA A 109 -9.14 4.01 17.24
N GLN A 110 -8.53 5.16 16.95
CA GLN A 110 -9.13 6.47 17.20
C GLN A 110 -10.45 6.67 16.45
N LEU A 111 -10.50 6.28 15.17
CA LEU A 111 -11.75 6.33 14.39
C LEU A 111 -12.82 5.40 14.94
N ARG A 112 -12.43 4.21 15.38
CA ARG A 112 -13.34 3.23 15.99
C ARG A 112 -13.99 3.77 17.27
N GLU A 113 -13.24 4.50 18.09
CA GLU A 113 -13.79 5.15 19.28
C GLU A 113 -14.85 6.20 18.94
N GLN A 114 -14.64 6.95 17.84
CA GLN A 114 -15.56 7.99 17.39
C GLN A 114 -16.80 7.41 16.68
N ALA A 115 -16.58 6.51 15.73
CA ALA A 115 -17.63 5.95 14.88
C ALA A 115 -18.45 4.85 15.59
N ARG A 116 -17.83 4.14 16.56
CA ARG A 116 -18.43 2.99 17.29
C ARG A 116 -19.10 1.98 16.37
N PRO A 117 -18.43 1.52 15.28
CA PRO A 117 -19.02 0.59 14.34
C PRO A 117 -19.20 -0.78 15.00
N ALA A 118 -20.14 -1.58 14.48
CA ALA A 118 -20.34 -2.97 14.91
C ALA A 118 -19.16 -3.89 14.51
N ALA A 119 -18.48 -3.58 13.41
CA ALA A 119 -17.31 -4.30 12.92
C ALA A 119 -16.32 -3.35 12.28
N VAL A 120 -15.04 -3.77 12.19
CA VAL A 120 -13.99 -3.15 11.38
C VAL A 120 -13.37 -4.23 10.51
N PHE A 121 -12.77 -3.84 9.38
CA PHE A 121 -12.25 -4.77 8.38
C PHE A 121 -10.76 -4.56 8.17
N ASN A 122 -10.00 -5.65 7.96
CA ASN A 122 -8.54 -5.63 7.81
C ASN A 122 -8.13 -6.29 6.48
N PRO A 123 -8.58 -5.78 5.34
CA PRO A 123 -8.38 -6.44 4.06
C PRO A 123 -6.91 -6.52 3.64
N PHE A 124 -6.09 -5.53 4.02
CA PHE A 124 -4.72 -5.39 3.58
C PHE A 124 -3.75 -5.14 4.73
N TYR A 125 -2.52 -5.60 4.56
CA TYR A 125 -1.40 -5.23 5.40
C TYR A 125 -0.09 -5.30 4.61
N THR A 126 0.93 -4.62 5.10
CA THR A 126 2.27 -4.63 4.52
C THR A 126 3.30 -4.41 5.63
N PRO A 127 4.44 -5.12 5.65
CA PRO A 127 5.49 -4.83 6.61
C PRO A 127 6.24 -3.54 6.23
N MET A 128 6.81 -2.89 7.25
CA MET A 128 7.83 -1.88 7.06
C MET A 128 9.16 -2.55 6.73
N VAL A 129 9.86 -2.00 5.75
CA VAL A 129 11.15 -2.48 5.27
C VAL A 129 12.10 -1.33 5.02
N LEU A 130 13.39 -1.61 4.91
CA LEU A 130 14.35 -0.70 4.32
C LEU A 130 14.53 -1.06 2.85
N ALA A 131 14.02 -0.23 1.94
CA ALA A 131 14.36 -0.29 0.54
C ALA A 131 15.80 0.23 0.39
N SER A 132 16.63 -0.55 -0.30
CA SER A 132 18.07 -0.31 -0.38
C SER A 132 18.65 -0.87 -1.69
N TRP A 133 19.96 -0.86 -1.75
CA TRP A 133 20.76 -1.31 -2.89
C TRP A 133 21.74 -2.37 -2.41
N ARG A 134 21.99 -3.40 -3.22
CA ARG A 134 22.90 -4.48 -2.87
C ARG A 134 24.25 -4.00 -2.30
N PRO A 135 24.96 -3.03 -2.93
CA PRO A 135 26.22 -2.53 -2.37
C PRO A 135 26.06 -1.92 -0.97
N ILE A 136 24.95 -1.27 -0.69
CA ILE A 136 24.65 -0.70 0.63
C ILE A 136 24.35 -1.81 1.65
N ALA A 137 23.52 -2.77 1.25
CA ALA A 137 23.18 -3.92 2.11
C ALA A 137 24.45 -4.73 2.47
N ASP A 138 25.34 -4.96 1.50
CA ASP A 138 26.60 -5.68 1.72
C ASP A 138 27.54 -4.91 2.67
N ILE A 139 27.62 -3.57 2.57
CA ILE A 139 28.34 -2.72 3.54
C ILE A 139 27.75 -2.91 4.95
N LEU A 140 26.40 -2.89 5.09
CA LEU A 140 25.78 -3.09 6.41
C LEU A 140 26.03 -4.50 6.97
N VAL A 141 26.03 -5.52 6.11
CA VAL A 141 26.42 -6.90 6.50
C VAL A 141 27.88 -6.94 6.97
N ALA A 142 28.82 -6.33 6.23
CA ALA A 142 30.23 -6.30 6.59
C ALA A 142 30.51 -5.59 7.93
N ASN A 143 29.60 -4.69 8.35
CA ASN A 143 29.68 -3.96 9.61
C ASN A 143 28.80 -4.54 10.73
N GLY A 144 28.15 -5.69 10.51
CA GLY A 144 27.39 -6.42 11.52
C GLY A 144 25.97 -5.91 11.80
N PHE A 145 25.47 -4.93 11.02
CA PHE A 145 24.11 -4.39 11.20
C PHE A 145 23.03 -5.24 10.52
N ALA A 146 23.42 -6.02 9.52
CA ALA A 146 22.51 -6.86 8.74
C ALA A 146 23.13 -8.23 8.48
N GLU A 147 22.27 -9.17 8.07
CA GLU A 147 22.67 -10.49 7.57
C GLU A 147 21.93 -10.80 6.28
N ARG A 148 22.50 -11.67 5.46
CA ARG A 148 21.86 -12.21 4.27
C ARG A 148 21.53 -13.67 4.47
N GLN A 149 20.23 -14.01 4.32
CA GLN A 149 19.73 -15.38 4.35
C GLN A 149 19.15 -15.74 2.98
N GLY A 150 19.87 -16.54 2.20
CA GLY A 150 19.54 -16.79 0.79
C GLY A 150 19.57 -15.50 -0.03
N ASP A 151 18.42 -15.09 -0.58
CA ASP A 151 18.28 -13.87 -1.37
C ASP A 151 17.67 -12.70 -0.57
N ILE A 152 17.41 -12.89 0.72
CA ILE A 152 16.74 -11.92 1.58
C ILE A 152 17.74 -11.33 2.57
N TYR A 153 17.70 -10.00 2.75
CA TYR A 153 18.46 -9.29 3.75
C TYR A 153 17.62 -8.99 4.99
N TYR A 154 18.21 -9.19 6.17
CA TYR A 154 17.61 -8.86 7.45
C TYR A 154 18.48 -7.88 8.21
N VAL A 155 17.87 -6.85 8.81
CA VAL A 155 18.55 -5.95 9.75
C VAL A 155 18.38 -6.55 11.14
N ASN A 156 19.41 -7.24 11.60
CA ASN A 156 19.41 -7.97 12.88
C ASN A 156 19.94 -7.12 14.04
N ASP A 157 20.68 -6.04 13.76
CA ASP A 157 21.10 -5.03 14.75
C ASP A 157 20.48 -3.66 14.42
N LEU A 158 19.17 -3.54 14.57
CA LEU A 158 18.48 -2.29 14.38
C LEU A 158 18.90 -1.21 15.40
N PRO A 159 19.14 -1.52 16.70
CA PRO A 159 19.70 -0.57 17.66
C PRO A 159 21.03 0.02 17.17
N GLY A 160 21.96 -0.83 16.74
CA GLY A 160 23.26 -0.40 16.22
C GLY A 160 23.14 0.46 14.94
N LEU A 161 22.24 0.10 14.02
CA LEU A 161 21.97 0.89 12.82
C LEU A 161 21.35 2.28 13.14
N MET A 162 20.48 2.35 14.13
CA MET A 162 19.92 3.63 14.60
C MET A 162 21.03 4.50 15.25
N ALA A 163 21.86 3.92 16.10
CA ALA A 163 23.00 4.61 16.71
C ALA A 163 24.00 5.07 15.63
N LEU A 164 24.24 4.27 14.60
CA LEU A 164 25.05 4.66 13.45
C LEU A 164 24.46 5.87 12.73
N ALA A 165 23.16 5.87 12.45
CA ALA A 165 22.46 7.00 11.82
C ALA A 165 22.50 8.27 12.68
N GLU A 166 22.46 8.14 14.00
CA GLU A 166 22.57 9.26 14.94
C GLU A 166 24.02 9.80 15.06
N SER A 167 25.02 8.94 14.97
CA SER A 167 26.44 9.29 15.18
C SER A 167 26.99 10.30 14.18
N GLY A 168 26.33 10.48 13.02
CA GLY A 168 26.82 11.32 11.92
C GLY A 168 28.00 10.70 11.14
N LYS A 169 28.36 9.45 11.38
CA LYS A 169 29.34 8.71 10.58
C LYS A 169 28.95 8.72 9.11
N ARG A 170 29.95 8.73 8.26
CA ARG A 170 29.80 8.78 6.80
C ARG A 170 29.95 7.38 6.22
N TRP A 171 29.34 7.15 5.08
CA TRP A 171 29.43 5.85 4.39
C TRP A 171 30.88 5.42 4.16
N ARG A 172 31.77 6.35 3.76
CA ARG A 172 33.20 6.08 3.54
C ARG A 172 33.97 5.64 4.81
N ASP A 173 33.41 5.88 5.99
CA ASP A 173 34.06 5.55 7.29
C ASP A 173 33.72 4.11 7.73
N LEU A 174 32.85 3.42 6.97
CA LEU A 174 32.46 2.05 7.25
C LEU A 174 33.40 1.05 6.57
N LYS A 175 33.53 -0.13 7.17
CA LYS A 175 34.28 -1.25 6.60
C LYS A 175 33.67 -1.64 5.25
N ASP A 176 34.52 -2.00 4.28
CA ASP A 176 34.16 -2.47 2.94
C ASP A 176 33.26 -1.50 2.15
N SER A 177 33.42 -0.20 2.40
CA SER A 177 32.61 0.86 1.79
C SER A 177 33.03 1.28 0.37
N GLN A 178 33.98 0.56 -0.30
CA GLN A 178 34.54 0.95 -1.58
C GLN A 178 33.47 1.13 -2.68
N ALA A 179 32.42 0.30 -2.67
CA ALA A 179 31.33 0.37 -3.63
C ALA A 179 30.42 1.61 -3.45
N PHE A 180 30.49 2.27 -2.28
CA PHE A 180 29.74 3.50 -1.96
C PHE A 180 30.54 4.43 -1.05
N SER A 181 31.79 4.73 -1.43
CA SER A 181 32.69 5.60 -0.65
C SER A 181 32.34 7.07 -0.81
N THR A 182 31.27 7.51 -0.13
CA THR A 182 30.79 8.90 -0.15
C THR A 182 30.97 9.59 1.19
N GLY A 183 31.09 10.93 1.15
CA GLY A 183 31.10 11.79 2.34
C GLY A 183 29.73 12.04 2.97
N LYS A 184 28.65 11.45 2.44
CA LYS A 184 27.32 11.55 3.04
C LYS A 184 27.25 10.79 4.35
N SER A 185 26.55 11.35 5.34
CA SER A 185 26.24 10.65 6.59
C SER A 185 25.31 9.46 6.32
N VAL A 186 25.47 8.42 7.13
CA VAL A 186 24.50 7.30 7.14
C VAL A 186 23.21 7.84 7.75
N LEU A 187 22.14 7.80 6.96
CA LEU A 187 20.78 8.19 7.38
C LEU A 187 19.79 7.16 6.87
N ILE A 188 18.74 6.93 7.65
CA ILE A 188 17.54 6.21 7.22
C ILE A 188 16.55 7.27 6.75
N SER A 189 16.38 7.41 5.45
CA SER A 189 15.40 8.34 4.87
C SER A 189 13.99 7.90 5.20
N SER A 190 13.10 8.84 5.51
CA SER A 190 11.71 8.60 5.82
C SER A 190 10.87 9.81 5.39
N THR A 191 9.58 9.76 5.63
CA THR A 191 8.63 10.84 5.38
C THR A 191 8.41 11.72 6.60
N ASP A 192 7.62 12.79 6.44
CA ASP A 192 7.23 13.67 7.55
C ASP A 192 6.32 12.93 8.54
N VAL A 193 6.80 12.75 9.76
CA VAL A 193 6.08 12.02 10.81
C VAL A 193 4.78 12.71 11.23
N ARG A 194 4.64 14.01 10.97
CA ARG A 194 3.43 14.79 11.29
C ARG A 194 2.25 14.43 10.40
N THR A 195 2.50 13.88 9.22
CA THR A 195 1.48 13.64 8.19
C THR A 195 1.44 12.20 7.68
N SER A 196 2.58 11.55 7.54
CA SER A 196 2.72 10.26 6.88
C SER A 196 2.68 9.09 7.85
N ASN A 197 1.91 8.05 7.49
CA ASN A 197 1.86 6.81 8.27
C ASN A 197 3.17 6.01 8.22
N SER A 198 3.91 6.03 7.10
CA SER A 198 5.19 5.29 7.02
C SER A 198 6.20 5.82 8.04
N ALA A 199 6.27 7.15 8.21
CA ALA A 199 7.10 7.74 9.26
C ALA A 199 6.57 7.44 10.67
N ALA A 200 5.24 7.42 10.87
CA ALA A 200 4.65 7.02 12.15
C ALA A 200 4.97 5.55 12.49
N MET A 201 4.94 4.64 11.52
CA MET A 201 5.34 3.24 11.73
C MET A 201 6.86 3.12 11.98
N PHE A 202 7.69 3.93 11.32
CA PHE A 202 9.12 4.01 11.65
C PHE A 202 9.34 4.55 13.06
N LEU A 203 8.59 5.57 13.50
CA LEU A 203 8.62 6.07 14.87
C LEU A 203 8.24 4.99 15.88
N ALA A 204 7.18 4.20 15.60
CA ALA A 204 6.77 3.08 16.45
C ALA A 204 7.91 2.07 16.60
N LEU A 205 8.54 1.66 15.51
CA LEU A 205 9.66 0.73 15.51
C LEU A 205 10.87 1.28 16.25
N ALA A 206 11.27 2.52 15.95
CA ALA A 206 12.41 3.19 16.58
C ALA A 206 12.20 3.38 18.09
N SER A 207 10.97 3.77 18.49
CA SER A 207 10.64 3.94 19.90
C SER A 207 10.63 2.62 20.67
N TYR A 208 10.18 1.53 20.07
CA TYR A 208 10.26 0.19 20.65
C TYR A 208 11.71 -0.22 20.93
N VAL A 209 12.60 -0.03 19.95
CA VAL A 209 14.02 -0.31 20.07
C VAL A 209 14.65 0.55 21.17
N ALA A 210 14.38 1.86 21.17
CA ALA A 210 14.92 2.79 22.18
C ALA A 210 14.34 2.56 23.58
N ASN A 211 13.18 1.90 23.69
CA ASN A 211 12.49 1.56 24.95
C ASN A 211 12.84 0.14 25.46
N ASN A 212 14.05 -0.34 25.20
CA ASN A 212 14.47 -1.69 25.60
C ASN A 212 13.55 -2.81 25.11
N GLN A 213 13.11 -2.73 23.88
CA GLN A 213 12.17 -3.69 23.24
C GLN A 213 10.81 -3.78 23.96
N GLN A 214 10.35 -2.65 24.48
CA GLN A 214 9.01 -2.52 25.06
C GLN A 214 8.20 -1.46 24.30
N ILE A 215 6.91 -1.72 24.11
CA ILE A 215 6.01 -0.72 23.53
C ILE A 215 5.90 0.47 24.47
N VAL A 216 5.96 1.70 23.94
CA VAL A 216 5.77 2.94 24.70
C VAL A 216 4.33 3.00 25.21
N GLN A 217 4.17 3.10 26.55
CA GLN A 217 2.87 3.05 27.24
C GLN A 217 2.72 4.12 28.32
N SER A 218 3.70 5.00 28.51
CA SER A 218 3.71 6.02 29.53
C SER A 218 4.44 7.29 29.09
N GLN A 219 4.18 8.40 29.76
CA GLN A 219 4.94 9.63 29.56
C GLN A 219 6.44 9.42 29.89
N ALA A 220 6.75 8.65 30.91
CA ALA A 220 8.13 8.33 31.25
C ALA A 220 8.86 7.57 30.14
N ASP A 221 8.14 6.70 29.41
CA ASP A 221 8.71 6.06 28.22
C ASP A 221 8.95 7.07 27.11
N VAL A 222 7.98 7.96 26.84
CA VAL A 222 8.15 9.05 25.85
C VAL A 222 9.38 9.89 26.18
N ASP A 223 9.51 10.35 27.43
CA ASP A 223 10.62 11.18 27.88
C ASP A 223 11.99 10.47 27.71
N ARG A 224 12.01 9.15 27.92
CA ARG A 224 13.21 8.32 27.76
C ARG A 224 13.60 8.12 26.30
N VAL A 225 12.63 7.84 25.40
CA VAL A 225 12.94 7.48 24.01
C VAL A 225 13.16 8.69 23.12
N MET A 226 12.49 9.83 23.37
CA MET A 226 12.52 10.97 22.48
C MET A 226 13.90 11.58 22.25
N PRO A 227 14.83 11.64 23.23
CA PRO A 227 16.20 12.08 22.98
C PRO A 227 16.96 11.23 21.95
N ILE A 228 16.63 9.93 21.85
CA ILE A 228 17.26 8.98 20.93
C ILE A 228 16.56 8.99 19.57
N VAL A 229 15.24 9.04 19.57
CA VAL A 229 14.44 8.81 18.35
C VAL A 229 14.23 10.08 17.54
N ALA A 230 14.03 11.25 18.18
CA ALA A 230 13.77 12.49 17.46
C ALA A 230 14.89 12.89 16.47
N PRO A 231 16.19 12.72 16.77
CA PRO A 231 17.27 13.00 15.82
C PRO A 231 17.17 12.23 14.50
N LEU A 232 16.59 11.01 14.50
CA LEU A 232 16.41 10.21 13.27
C LEU A 232 15.50 10.92 12.25
N PHE A 233 14.55 11.72 12.72
CA PHE A 233 13.64 12.51 11.89
C PHE A 233 14.16 13.90 11.61
N LEU A 234 14.70 14.59 12.62
CA LEU A 234 15.14 15.98 12.52
C LEU A 234 16.37 16.19 11.61
N ARG A 235 17.23 15.19 11.46
CA ARG A 235 18.43 15.24 10.63
C ARG A 235 18.21 15.05 9.14
N GLN A 236 17.01 14.66 8.74
CA GLN A 236 16.71 14.33 7.34
C GLN A 236 16.52 15.57 6.46
N GLY A 237 16.36 16.75 7.06
CA GLY A 237 16.03 18.00 6.35
C GLY A 237 14.58 18.00 5.88
N PHE A 238 14.35 18.43 4.62
CA PHE A 238 13.02 18.42 4.03
C PHE A 238 12.49 16.99 3.90
N GLN A 239 11.25 16.78 4.32
CA GLN A 239 10.57 15.49 4.27
C GLN A 239 9.25 15.62 3.55
N GLU A 240 8.98 14.67 2.67
CA GLU A 240 7.72 14.56 1.94
C GLU A 240 6.56 14.15 2.84
N GLN A 241 5.37 14.66 2.54
CA GLN A 241 4.15 14.38 3.32
C GLN A 241 3.57 12.99 3.09
N SER A 242 4.03 12.27 2.07
CA SER A 242 3.55 10.97 1.63
C SER A 242 4.72 10.05 1.29
N SER A 243 4.53 8.75 1.44
CA SER A 243 5.55 7.74 1.11
C SER A 243 5.86 7.63 -0.39
N SER A 244 5.03 8.19 -1.26
CA SER A 244 5.23 8.14 -2.71
C SER A 244 6.47 8.93 -3.14
N GLY A 245 6.62 10.19 -2.67
CA GLY A 245 7.71 11.06 -3.11
C GLY A 245 9.11 10.49 -2.83
N PRO A 246 9.47 10.11 -1.58
CA PRO A 246 10.76 9.49 -1.32
C PRO A 246 10.99 8.17 -2.05
N PHE A 247 9.91 7.42 -2.33
CA PHE A 247 10.01 6.19 -3.10
C PHE A 247 10.25 6.46 -4.58
N GLU A 248 9.61 7.47 -5.17
CA GLU A 248 9.90 7.95 -6.52
C GLU A 248 11.34 8.47 -6.64
N ASP A 249 11.83 9.23 -5.66
CA ASP A 249 13.23 9.66 -5.58
C ASP A 249 14.20 8.45 -5.51
N TYR A 250 13.87 7.42 -4.73
CA TYR A 250 14.63 6.18 -4.66
C TYR A 250 14.73 5.51 -6.04
N LEU A 251 13.62 5.42 -6.77
CA LEU A 251 13.56 4.79 -8.09
C LEU A 251 14.24 5.61 -9.19
N ALA A 252 14.13 6.95 -9.13
CA ALA A 252 14.59 7.85 -10.18
C ALA A 252 16.05 8.26 -10.01
N LEU A 253 16.48 8.56 -8.77
CA LEU A 253 17.78 9.13 -8.45
C LEU A 253 18.76 8.09 -7.88
N GLY A 254 18.26 6.92 -7.54
CA GLY A 254 19.05 5.76 -7.17
C GLY A 254 19.80 5.88 -5.83
N MET A 255 20.79 5.01 -5.67
CA MET A 255 21.60 4.85 -4.44
C MET A 255 22.26 6.16 -3.97
N GLY A 256 22.59 7.04 -4.89
CA GLY A 256 23.22 8.33 -4.56
C GLY A 256 22.32 9.28 -3.77
N LYS A 257 21.00 9.20 -3.94
CA LYS A 257 20.01 10.04 -3.23
C LYS A 257 19.47 9.33 -1.99
N ALA A 258 19.05 8.07 -2.15
CA ALA A 258 18.37 7.29 -1.11
C ALA A 258 19.06 5.92 -0.91
N PRO A 259 20.21 5.85 -0.21
CA PRO A 259 20.88 4.60 0.07
C PRO A 259 20.06 3.67 0.99
N LEU A 260 19.34 4.23 1.96
CA LEU A 260 18.41 3.54 2.86
C LEU A 260 17.12 4.34 2.96
N LEU A 261 16.00 3.71 2.60
CA LEU A 261 14.68 4.31 2.66
C LEU A 261 13.74 3.43 3.46
N MET A 262 13.15 3.96 4.54
CA MET A 262 12.06 3.30 5.25
C MET A 262 10.79 3.38 4.38
N ALA A 263 10.33 2.23 3.91
CA ALA A 263 9.25 2.10 2.94
C ALA A 263 8.30 0.96 3.34
N TYR A 264 7.19 0.85 2.63
CA TYR A 264 6.34 -0.34 2.66
C TYR A 264 6.87 -1.39 1.68
N GLU A 265 6.84 -2.66 2.07
CA GLU A 265 7.14 -3.77 1.16
C GLU A 265 6.27 -3.69 -0.11
N SER A 266 5.00 -3.34 0.06
CA SER A 266 4.04 -3.23 -1.04
C SER A 266 4.49 -2.28 -2.15
N GLN A 267 5.14 -1.16 -1.83
CA GLN A 267 5.62 -0.21 -2.83
C GLN A 267 6.66 -0.84 -3.77
N MET A 268 7.62 -1.59 -3.21
CA MET A 268 8.65 -2.25 -4.01
C MET A 268 8.08 -3.44 -4.78
N VAL A 269 7.21 -4.24 -4.15
CA VAL A 269 6.58 -5.39 -4.81
C VAL A 269 5.71 -4.92 -5.98
N GLU A 270 4.85 -3.90 -5.78
CA GLU A 270 4.06 -3.30 -6.85
C GLU A 270 4.96 -2.80 -7.99
N PHE A 271 6.05 -2.10 -7.66
CA PHE A 271 6.99 -1.62 -8.66
C PHE A 271 7.59 -2.78 -9.48
N TRP A 272 8.06 -3.84 -8.85
CA TRP A 272 8.62 -4.99 -9.53
C TRP A 272 7.59 -5.75 -10.38
N LEU A 273 6.35 -5.90 -9.90
CA LEU A 273 5.27 -6.52 -10.65
C LEU A 273 4.91 -5.74 -11.92
N ARG A 274 4.97 -4.41 -11.86
CA ARG A 274 4.65 -3.52 -13.00
C ARG A 274 5.82 -3.30 -13.94
N HIS A 275 7.05 -3.46 -13.48
CA HIS A 275 8.28 -3.19 -14.22
C HIS A 275 9.30 -4.32 -14.07
N PRO A 276 8.97 -5.55 -14.54
CA PRO A 276 9.86 -6.70 -14.39
C PRO A 276 11.21 -6.50 -15.11
N ASP A 277 11.24 -5.69 -16.16
CA ASP A 277 12.46 -5.26 -16.88
C ASP A 277 13.37 -4.36 -16.04
N ARG A 278 12.82 -3.69 -15.03
CA ARG A 278 13.53 -2.81 -14.08
C ARG A 278 13.83 -3.49 -12.74
N MET A 279 13.56 -4.77 -12.60
CA MET A 279 14.03 -5.58 -11.48
C MET A 279 15.56 -5.72 -11.58
N SER A 280 16.28 -4.60 -11.39
CA SER A 280 17.73 -4.67 -11.35
C SER A 280 18.16 -5.51 -10.16
N GLY A 281 19.16 -6.38 -10.36
CA GLY A 281 19.68 -7.20 -9.26
C GLY A 281 20.28 -6.41 -8.10
N ASP A 282 20.30 -5.07 -8.19
CA ASP A 282 20.88 -4.18 -7.19
C ASP A 282 19.86 -3.61 -6.22
N MET A 283 18.57 -3.50 -6.59
CA MET A 283 17.52 -3.10 -5.65
C MET A 283 17.17 -4.26 -4.72
N VAL A 284 17.19 -4.01 -3.41
CA VAL A 284 16.91 -5.02 -2.39
C VAL A 284 15.97 -4.48 -1.32
N LEU A 285 15.23 -5.39 -0.69
CA LEU A 285 14.52 -5.14 0.55
C LEU A 285 15.31 -5.73 1.72
N MET A 286 15.44 -4.94 2.78
CA MET A 286 16.03 -5.38 4.04
C MET A 286 14.96 -5.36 5.12
N TYR A 287 14.74 -6.48 5.77
CA TYR A 287 13.68 -6.66 6.77
C TYR A 287 14.22 -6.44 8.18
N PRO A 288 13.78 -5.37 8.88
CA PRO A 288 14.15 -5.19 10.28
C PRO A 288 13.66 -6.35 11.16
N LYS A 289 14.46 -6.73 12.15
CA LYS A 289 14.11 -7.67 13.21
C LYS A 289 14.26 -6.97 14.56
N PRO A 290 13.13 -6.57 15.18
CA PRO A 290 11.75 -6.72 14.73
C PRO A 290 11.37 -5.74 13.63
N THR A 291 10.20 -6.00 12.97
CA THR A 291 9.52 -5.04 12.13
C THR A 291 8.11 -4.72 12.65
N VAL A 292 7.39 -3.86 11.97
CA VAL A 292 5.99 -3.50 12.26
C VAL A 292 5.14 -3.65 11.01
N TYR A 293 3.93 -4.22 11.14
CA TYR A 293 2.96 -4.20 10.06
C TYR A 293 2.19 -2.89 10.02
N SER A 294 2.14 -2.28 8.86
CA SER A 294 1.12 -1.31 8.51
C SER A 294 -0.16 -2.08 8.21
N LYS A 295 -1.06 -2.16 9.19
CA LYS A 295 -2.37 -2.81 9.08
C LYS A 295 -3.36 -1.77 8.56
N HIS A 296 -3.88 -1.99 7.36
CA HIS A 296 -4.87 -1.11 6.74
C HIS A 296 -6.25 -1.50 7.25
N VAL A 297 -6.81 -0.68 8.12
CA VAL A 297 -8.08 -0.98 8.80
C VAL A 297 -9.16 -0.06 8.28
N LEU A 298 -10.17 -0.63 7.61
CA LEU A 298 -11.36 0.09 7.20
C LEU A 298 -12.34 0.18 8.37
N VAL A 299 -12.65 1.40 8.79
CA VAL A 299 -13.62 1.72 9.82
C VAL A 299 -14.87 2.28 9.13
N PRO A 300 -15.99 1.53 9.07
CA PRO A 300 -17.21 2.02 8.45
C PRO A 300 -17.93 2.99 9.37
N TYR A 301 -18.58 3.99 8.77
CA TYR A 301 -19.42 4.98 9.46
C TYR A 301 -20.90 4.75 9.15
N THR A 302 -21.21 4.10 8.02
CA THR A 302 -22.55 3.81 7.53
C THR A 302 -22.67 2.35 7.10
N PRO A 303 -23.91 1.83 6.90
CA PRO A 303 -24.11 0.49 6.31
C PRO A 303 -23.46 0.31 4.93
N ALA A 304 -23.33 1.39 4.15
CA ALA A 304 -22.64 1.36 2.85
C ALA A 304 -21.13 1.10 3.03
N GLY A 305 -20.51 1.71 4.04
CA GLY A 305 -19.12 1.44 4.44
C GLY A 305 -18.91 0.00 4.91
N VAL A 306 -19.89 -0.60 5.61
CA VAL A 306 -19.84 -2.02 6.03
C VAL A 306 -19.80 -2.93 4.79
N ARG A 307 -20.69 -2.72 3.81
CA ARG A 307 -20.71 -3.51 2.56
C ARG A 307 -19.38 -3.45 1.81
N LEU A 308 -18.77 -2.27 1.75
CA LEU A 308 -17.43 -2.11 1.15
C LEU A 308 -16.38 -2.93 1.92
N GLY A 309 -16.38 -2.83 3.26
CA GLY A 309 -15.46 -3.56 4.11
C GLY A 309 -15.58 -5.08 3.92
N GLU A 310 -16.81 -5.60 3.93
CA GLU A 310 -17.10 -7.02 3.68
C GLU A 310 -16.61 -7.48 2.30
N ALA A 311 -16.85 -6.68 1.25
CA ALA A 311 -16.37 -7.00 -0.09
C ALA A 311 -14.84 -7.06 -0.15
N LEU A 312 -14.14 -6.05 0.39
CA LEU A 312 -12.68 -5.99 0.39
C LEU A 312 -12.04 -7.13 1.20
N GLU A 313 -12.67 -7.56 2.29
CA GLU A 313 -12.12 -8.59 3.20
C GLU A 313 -12.41 -10.02 2.73
N ASN A 314 -13.48 -10.25 1.94
CA ASN A 314 -13.95 -11.60 1.64
C ASN A 314 -13.92 -11.97 0.15
N ASP A 315 -13.80 -11.00 -0.78
CA ASP A 315 -13.80 -11.31 -2.22
C ASP A 315 -12.41 -11.75 -2.70
N PRO A 316 -12.25 -13.01 -3.16
CA PRO A 316 -10.97 -13.51 -3.68
C PRO A 316 -10.45 -12.72 -4.89
N ALA A 317 -11.34 -12.15 -5.73
CA ALA A 317 -10.92 -11.35 -6.87
C ALA A 317 -10.30 -10.02 -6.43
N LEU A 318 -10.85 -9.39 -5.38
CA LEU A 318 -10.25 -8.20 -4.77
C LEU A 318 -8.94 -8.51 -4.05
N HIS A 319 -8.81 -9.67 -3.41
CA HIS A 319 -7.54 -10.13 -2.84
C HIS A 319 -6.47 -10.36 -3.92
N ALA A 320 -6.82 -11.02 -5.02
CA ALA A 320 -5.89 -11.22 -6.13
C ALA A 320 -5.39 -9.89 -6.70
N LEU A 321 -6.30 -8.92 -6.87
CA LEU A 321 -5.92 -7.57 -7.28
C LEU A 321 -5.05 -6.86 -6.24
N ALA A 322 -5.36 -6.99 -4.95
CA ALA A 322 -4.54 -6.40 -3.88
C ALA A 322 -3.09 -6.95 -3.90
N HIS A 323 -2.91 -8.23 -4.22
CA HIS A 323 -1.57 -8.81 -4.39
C HIS A 323 -0.80 -8.19 -5.55
N GLU A 324 -1.48 -7.78 -6.64
CA GLU A 324 -0.83 -7.05 -7.76
C GLU A 324 -0.35 -5.64 -7.34
N TYR A 325 -0.90 -5.07 -6.27
CA TYR A 325 -0.46 -3.83 -5.63
C TYR A 325 0.49 -4.08 -4.44
N GLY A 326 1.04 -5.30 -4.33
CA GLY A 326 2.01 -5.66 -3.31
C GLY A 326 1.44 -5.78 -1.89
N PHE A 327 0.14 -5.69 -1.71
CA PHE A 327 -0.47 -5.89 -0.40
C PHE A 327 -0.54 -7.37 -0.04
N ARG A 328 -0.32 -7.68 1.23
CA ARG A 328 -0.64 -8.97 1.83
C ARG A 328 -2.09 -8.97 2.31
N THR A 329 -2.78 -10.09 2.18
CA THR A 329 -4.17 -10.26 2.61
C THR A 329 -4.29 -11.44 3.56
N GLY A 330 -5.43 -11.51 4.28
CA GLY A 330 -5.79 -12.66 5.13
C GLY A 330 -6.33 -13.87 4.38
N GLY A 331 -6.48 -13.79 3.04
CA GLY A 331 -7.08 -14.84 2.22
C GLY A 331 -6.27 -16.14 2.14
N ALA A 332 -6.85 -17.14 1.47
CA ALA A 332 -6.21 -18.46 1.29
C ALA A 332 -4.96 -18.38 0.40
N GLU A 333 -5.00 -17.59 -0.65
CA GLU A 333 -3.83 -17.33 -1.48
C GLU A 333 -2.87 -16.36 -0.78
N LYS A 334 -1.58 -16.65 -0.85
CA LYS A 334 -0.53 -15.83 -0.22
C LYS A 334 0.19 -15.02 -1.28
N GLY A 335 0.23 -13.69 -1.09
CA GLY A 335 0.97 -12.78 -1.97
C GLY A 335 2.40 -13.24 -2.22
N PRO A 336 3.23 -13.54 -1.19
CA PRO A 336 4.60 -13.99 -1.36
C PRO A 336 4.76 -15.22 -2.28
N GLU A 337 3.85 -16.19 -2.21
CA GLU A 337 3.87 -17.37 -3.09
C GLU A 337 3.61 -17.01 -4.55
N LEU A 338 2.71 -16.04 -4.80
CA LEU A 338 2.42 -15.53 -6.12
C LEU A 338 3.59 -14.71 -6.67
N TRP A 339 4.19 -13.86 -5.84
CA TRP A 339 5.33 -13.03 -6.21
C TRP A 339 6.58 -13.85 -6.48
N ALA A 340 6.80 -14.92 -5.72
CA ALA A 340 7.91 -15.85 -5.94
C ALA A 340 7.90 -16.49 -7.33
N LYS A 341 6.70 -16.77 -7.89
CA LYS A 341 6.53 -17.27 -9.27
C LYS A 341 7.00 -16.26 -10.33
N GLN A 342 7.03 -14.97 -9.96
CA GLN A 342 7.49 -13.88 -10.83
C GLN A 342 8.94 -13.45 -10.51
N GLY A 343 9.64 -14.23 -9.68
CA GLY A 343 11.04 -13.98 -9.32
C GLY A 343 11.25 -13.00 -8.16
N ILE A 344 10.18 -12.46 -7.58
CA ILE A 344 10.25 -11.54 -6.44
C ILE A 344 10.45 -12.36 -5.16
N ARG A 345 11.52 -12.08 -4.42
CA ARG A 345 11.91 -12.79 -3.21
C ARG A 345 11.63 -11.93 -1.98
N VAL A 346 10.61 -12.34 -1.22
CA VAL A 346 10.22 -11.75 0.07
C VAL A 346 9.97 -12.89 1.06
N PRO A 347 10.07 -12.66 2.38
CA PRO A 347 9.71 -13.69 3.37
C PRO A 347 8.23 -14.07 3.26
N ASP A 348 7.92 -15.35 3.30
CA ASP A 348 6.53 -15.83 3.34
C ASP A 348 5.83 -15.36 4.62
N VAL A 349 6.51 -15.50 5.74
CA VAL A 349 6.05 -15.09 7.07
C VAL A 349 7.13 -14.28 7.78
N LEU A 350 6.74 -13.21 8.43
CA LEU A 350 7.59 -12.45 9.34
C LEU A 350 7.20 -12.83 10.77
N VAL A 351 8.14 -13.37 11.51
CA VAL A 351 7.91 -13.91 12.86
C VAL A 351 8.11 -12.83 13.92
N ASP A 352 9.12 -11.98 13.73
CA ASP A 352 9.50 -10.93 14.68
C ASP A 352 8.81 -9.61 14.30
N VAL A 353 7.59 -9.44 14.78
CA VAL A 353 6.71 -8.31 14.46
C VAL A 353 6.16 -7.71 15.75
N ILE A 354 6.20 -6.39 15.84
CA ILE A 354 5.64 -5.63 16.96
C ILE A 354 4.33 -4.96 16.57
N ASP A 355 3.50 -4.67 17.57
CA ASP A 355 2.40 -3.72 17.41
C ASP A 355 2.87 -2.29 17.73
N PRO A 356 2.35 -1.27 17.04
CA PRO A 356 2.67 0.12 17.35
C PRO A 356 2.05 0.53 18.69
N PRO A 357 2.61 1.56 19.38
CA PRO A 357 1.96 2.19 20.53
C PRO A 357 0.53 2.64 20.23
N SER A 358 -0.28 2.83 21.26
CA SER A 358 -1.64 3.38 21.11
C SER A 358 -1.63 4.75 20.43
N TYR A 359 -2.78 5.18 19.90
CA TYR A 359 -2.91 6.49 19.25
C TYR A 359 -2.43 7.63 20.16
N GLU A 360 -2.77 7.60 21.44
CA GLU A 360 -2.36 8.61 22.41
C GLU A 360 -0.84 8.72 22.50
N TRP A 361 -0.13 7.61 22.66
CA TRP A 361 1.34 7.63 22.80
C TRP A 361 2.04 7.97 21.49
N MET A 362 1.48 7.52 20.36
CA MET A 362 1.95 7.96 19.05
C MET A 362 1.84 9.47 18.88
N GLU A 363 0.69 10.08 19.22
CA GLU A 363 0.48 11.52 19.13
C GLU A 363 1.42 12.29 20.05
N ARG A 364 1.66 11.84 21.28
CA ARG A 364 2.60 12.49 22.21
C ARG A 364 4.03 12.50 21.64
N MET A 365 4.47 11.39 21.06
CA MET A 365 5.80 11.30 20.43
C MET A 365 5.88 12.19 19.18
N ILE A 366 4.85 12.17 18.32
CA ILE A 366 4.79 13.03 17.12
C ILE A 366 4.85 14.52 17.52
N GLN A 367 4.06 14.93 18.50
CA GLN A 367 4.05 16.30 19.02
C GLN A 367 5.42 16.70 19.60
N ALA A 368 6.06 15.79 20.33
CA ALA A 368 7.41 16.03 20.86
C ALA A 368 8.48 16.24 19.76
N ILE A 369 8.32 15.58 18.61
CA ILE A 369 9.15 15.84 17.42
C ILE A 369 8.75 17.17 16.76
N GLU A 370 7.45 17.41 16.59
CA GLU A 370 6.90 18.60 15.93
C GLU A 370 7.37 19.90 16.59
N ILE A 371 7.39 19.95 17.93
CA ILE A 371 7.90 21.11 18.68
C ILE A 371 9.37 21.39 18.37
N ARG A 372 10.17 20.38 18.06
CA ARG A 372 11.60 20.46 17.75
C ARG A 372 11.92 20.84 16.30
N PHE A 373 10.93 20.81 15.40
CA PHE A 373 11.06 21.33 14.03
C PHE A 373 10.99 22.89 13.98
N LYS A 374 10.57 23.53 15.06
CA LYS A 374 10.55 24.99 15.22
C LYS A 374 11.88 25.50 15.74
#